data_e492a5fd4f3dea4138c141f7b1108d01
#
_entry.id   e492a5fd4f3dea4138c141f7b1108d01
#
_cell.length_a   1.000
_cell.length_b   1.000
_cell.length_c   1.000
_cell.angle_alpha   90.00
_cell.angle_beta   90.00
_cell.angle_gamma   90.00
#
_symmetry.space_group_name_H-M   'P 1'
#
loop_
_entity.id
_entity.type
_entity.pdbx_description
1 polymer ?
#
loop_
_entity_poly.entity_id
_entity_poly.type
_entity_poly.pdbx_seq_one_letter_code
_entity_poly.pdbx_strand_id
1 'polypeptide(L)'
;MLSASAPALAAAPPLYLGADLSFTNEMEACGAKFLDHGKPADPFVVLKQHGGNLMRVRLWNDPSWTRYSTYDDVLRTITRAHAAGLQVLLDFHYADDWVDGEKQTPPAAWALMDTAGQARALHDYTRSVLDKLAAAGQLPEVVQVGNETNPALLGGAKGQPIDWARNATLLNAGISAVREASKAHGKPISVMLHIAQPENVIPWFDDATAAGVLDYDVIGISYYSKWSRYDLAGLGKVIDTAHRRYGAQVWVVETAYAFTDDHADDSTNLLGSDSALPGYPVSPKGQLKFLEDLTQTVVDNGGNGVVYWAPDWVSTKCKTRWGTGSSWENAALFDEAHHNALPAFDWLGKAYTPRAK
;
A
#
# COMPACT_ATOMS: atom_id res chain seq x y z
N MET A 1 25.02 -18.79 -43.71
CA MET A 1 23.86 -17.93 -43.41
C MET A 1 23.64 -17.94 -41.90
N LEU A 2 24.05 -16.88 -41.22
CA LEU A 2 23.82 -16.72 -39.77
C LEU A 2 22.41 -16.16 -39.57
N SER A 3 21.53 -16.96 -38.99
CA SER A 3 20.19 -16.52 -38.60
C SER A 3 20.32 -15.67 -37.33
N ALA A 4 20.09 -14.36 -37.42
CA ALA A 4 19.97 -13.48 -36.29
C ALA A 4 18.59 -13.71 -35.68
N SER A 5 18.52 -14.35 -34.51
CA SER A 5 17.30 -14.38 -33.70
C SER A 5 17.00 -12.97 -33.19
N ALA A 6 15.82 -12.44 -33.52
CA ALA A 6 15.33 -11.21 -32.93
C ALA A 6 15.17 -11.39 -31.41
N PRO A 7 15.55 -10.40 -30.59
CA PRO A 7 15.30 -10.48 -29.15
C PRO A 7 13.78 -10.61 -28.90
N ALA A 8 13.41 -11.62 -28.14
CA ALA A 8 12.02 -11.72 -27.65
C ALA A 8 11.68 -10.46 -26.88
N LEU A 9 10.63 -9.73 -27.28
CA LEU A 9 10.08 -8.66 -26.47
C LEU A 9 9.72 -9.26 -25.11
N ALA A 10 10.30 -8.71 -24.03
CA ALA A 10 9.90 -9.08 -22.69
C ALA A 10 8.40 -8.81 -22.54
N ALA A 11 7.66 -9.79 -22.02
CA ALA A 11 6.25 -9.61 -21.76
C ALA A 11 6.06 -8.39 -20.81
N ALA A 12 5.07 -7.56 -21.08
CA ALA A 12 4.74 -6.45 -20.20
C ALA A 12 4.47 -7.01 -18.77
N PRO A 13 4.91 -6.29 -17.71
CA PRO A 13 4.65 -6.73 -16.35
C PRO A 13 3.13 -6.84 -16.12
N PRO A 14 2.68 -7.79 -15.28
CA PRO A 14 1.25 -7.95 -15.00
C PRO A 14 0.69 -6.70 -14.34
N LEU A 15 -0.60 -6.45 -14.54
CA LEU A 15 -1.33 -5.43 -13.80
C LEU A 15 -1.70 -5.98 -12.41
N TYR A 16 -1.28 -5.29 -11.36
CA TYR A 16 -1.59 -5.62 -9.98
C TYR A 16 -2.79 -4.80 -9.51
N LEU A 17 -3.89 -5.48 -9.21
CA LEU A 17 -5.09 -4.86 -8.64
C LEU A 17 -5.40 -5.52 -7.30
N GLY A 18 -5.54 -4.71 -6.27
CA GLY A 18 -5.69 -5.26 -4.94
C GLY A 18 -6.15 -4.27 -3.88
N ALA A 19 -6.06 -4.70 -2.63
CA ALA A 19 -6.46 -3.91 -1.49
C ALA A 19 -5.59 -4.18 -0.27
N ASP A 20 -5.49 -3.18 0.63
CA ASP A 20 -4.88 -3.33 1.95
C ASP A 20 -5.93 -3.86 2.93
N LEU A 21 -5.74 -5.10 3.37
CA LEU A 21 -6.65 -5.79 4.29
C LEU A 21 -6.07 -5.88 5.71
N SER A 22 -5.33 -4.88 6.13
CA SER A 22 -4.70 -4.83 7.46
C SER A 22 -5.69 -4.78 8.62
N PHE A 23 -6.93 -4.37 8.38
CA PHE A 23 -7.96 -4.25 9.41
C PHE A 23 -8.84 -5.49 9.56
N THR A 24 -8.86 -6.42 8.59
CA THR A 24 -9.82 -7.53 8.56
C THR A 24 -9.88 -8.32 9.88
N ASN A 25 -8.72 -8.73 10.42
CA ASN A 25 -8.69 -9.54 11.65
C ASN A 25 -9.23 -8.76 12.85
N GLU A 26 -8.98 -7.47 12.94
CA GLU A 26 -9.49 -6.59 13.99
C GLU A 26 -11.00 -6.41 13.86
N MET A 27 -11.49 -6.08 12.68
CA MET A 27 -12.92 -5.88 12.44
C MET A 27 -13.73 -7.15 12.70
N GLU A 28 -13.25 -8.31 12.27
CA GLU A 28 -13.87 -9.60 12.58
C GLU A 28 -13.90 -9.89 14.09
N ALA A 29 -12.79 -9.62 14.81
CA ALA A 29 -12.74 -9.77 16.25
C ALA A 29 -13.69 -8.80 16.97
N CYS A 30 -13.98 -7.67 16.37
CA CYS A 30 -14.97 -6.68 16.81
C CYS A 30 -16.41 -7.02 16.41
N GLY A 31 -16.62 -8.17 15.77
CA GLY A 31 -17.95 -8.69 15.40
C GLY A 31 -18.43 -8.29 14.01
N ALA A 32 -17.60 -7.63 13.20
CA ALA A 32 -17.93 -7.40 11.79
C ALA A 32 -18.18 -8.73 11.07
N LYS A 33 -19.22 -8.76 10.22
CA LYS A 33 -19.57 -9.88 9.37
C LYS A 33 -19.65 -9.37 7.95
N PHE A 34 -18.64 -9.68 7.18
CA PHE A 34 -18.59 -9.27 5.78
C PHE A 34 -19.50 -10.14 4.93
N LEU A 35 -20.17 -9.53 3.97
CA LEU A 35 -21.09 -10.18 3.05
C LEU A 35 -20.69 -9.88 1.60
N ASP A 36 -20.96 -10.84 0.72
CA ASP A 36 -20.96 -10.62 -0.72
C ASP A 36 -22.27 -11.14 -1.31
N HIS A 37 -22.95 -10.27 -2.07
CA HIS A 37 -24.31 -10.55 -2.56
C HIS A 37 -25.29 -11.03 -1.46
N GLY A 38 -25.18 -10.44 -0.25
CA GLY A 38 -25.98 -10.75 0.92
C GLY A 38 -25.64 -12.07 1.62
N LYS A 39 -24.55 -12.74 1.25
CA LYS A 39 -24.10 -13.99 1.86
C LYS A 39 -22.80 -13.76 2.63
N PRO A 40 -22.61 -14.41 3.80
CA PRO A 40 -21.34 -14.34 4.52
C PRO A 40 -20.15 -14.72 3.62
N ALA A 41 -19.12 -13.87 3.60
CA ALA A 41 -17.96 -14.05 2.77
C ALA A 41 -16.68 -13.57 3.50
N ASP A 42 -15.56 -14.21 3.21
CA ASP A 42 -14.23 -13.80 3.68
C ASP A 42 -13.71 -12.67 2.78
N PRO A 43 -13.28 -11.49 3.31
CA PRO A 43 -12.80 -10.37 2.50
C PRO A 43 -11.66 -10.73 1.53
N PHE A 44 -10.78 -11.65 1.87
CA PHE A 44 -9.71 -12.12 0.98
C PHE A 44 -10.28 -12.90 -0.22
N VAL A 45 -11.31 -13.71 0.04
CA VAL A 45 -12.01 -14.47 -1.00
C VAL A 45 -12.83 -13.52 -1.88
N VAL A 46 -13.51 -12.52 -1.29
CA VAL A 46 -14.23 -11.47 -2.05
C VAL A 46 -13.28 -10.74 -2.98
N LEU A 47 -12.14 -10.25 -2.45
CA LEU A 47 -11.13 -9.57 -3.25
C LEU A 47 -10.70 -10.42 -4.45
N LYS A 48 -10.44 -11.72 -4.23
CA LYS A 48 -10.04 -12.64 -5.30
C LYS A 48 -11.13 -12.92 -6.31
N GLN A 49 -12.36 -13.14 -5.85
CA GLN A 49 -13.49 -13.48 -6.72
C GLN A 49 -13.90 -12.33 -7.64
N HIS A 50 -13.73 -11.08 -7.18
CA HIS A 50 -13.92 -9.89 -8.00
C HIS A 50 -12.75 -9.56 -8.94
N GLY A 51 -11.68 -10.38 -8.96
CA GLY A 51 -10.57 -10.23 -9.91
C GLY A 51 -9.29 -9.67 -9.32
N GLY A 52 -9.26 -9.37 -8.02
CA GLY A 52 -8.05 -8.95 -7.32
C GLY A 52 -6.96 -10.02 -7.36
N ASN A 53 -5.70 -9.59 -7.42
CA ASN A 53 -4.56 -10.48 -7.47
C ASN A 53 -3.48 -10.15 -6.43
N LEU A 54 -3.62 -9.04 -5.69
CA LEU A 54 -2.67 -8.57 -4.69
C LEU A 54 -3.40 -8.17 -3.40
N MET A 55 -2.81 -8.51 -2.24
CA MET A 55 -3.21 -8.02 -0.93
C MET A 55 -2.03 -7.30 -0.28
N ARG A 56 -2.23 -6.08 0.21
CA ARG A 56 -1.27 -5.35 1.02
C ARG A 56 -1.57 -5.53 2.49
N VAL A 57 -0.52 -5.60 3.33
CA VAL A 57 -0.63 -5.64 4.78
C VAL A 57 0.51 -4.88 5.43
N ARG A 58 0.19 -4.00 6.41
CA ARG A 58 1.18 -3.26 7.19
C ARG A 58 1.71 -4.10 8.35
N LEU A 59 2.97 -3.86 8.70
CA LEU A 59 3.63 -4.44 9.86
C LEU A 59 4.25 -3.34 10.72
N TRP A 60 3.84 -3.25 11.99
CA TRP A 60 4.52 -2.46 13.02
C TRP A 60 5.62 -3.28 13.68
N ASN A 61 6.59 -2.59 14.30
CA ASN A 61 7.75 -3.26 14.91
C ASN A 61 7.40 -3.96 16.23
N ASP A 62 6.96 -3.20 17.24
CA ASP A 62 6.56 -3.71 18.55
C ASP A 62 5.43 -2.84 19.15
N PRO A 63 4.22 -2.90 18.61
CA PRO A 63 3.11 -2.07 19.09
C PRO A 63 2.58 -2.61 20.42
N SER A 64 2.90 -1.95 21.53
CA SER A 64 2.43 -2.35 22.86
C SER A 64 0.95 -2.06 23.14
N TRP A 65 0.31 -1.23 22.29
CA TRP A 65 -1.06 -0.74 22.45
C TRP A 65 -2.12 -1.55 21.69
N THR A 66 -1.68 -2.45 20.79
CA THR A 66 -2.56 -3.32 20.01
C THR A 66 -1.90 -4.67 19.80
N ARG A 67 -2.73 -5.68 19.51
CA ARG A 67 -2.28 -7.00 19.05
C ARG A 67 -2.34 -7.16 17.53
N TYR A 68 -2.85 -6.15 16.81
CA TYR A 68 -2.99 -6.17 15.36
C TYR A 68 -1.79 -5.50 14.70
N SER A 69 -1.56 -5.82 13.43
CA SER A 69 -0.36 -5.41 12.67
C SER A 69 0.97 -5.80 13.35
N THR A 70 0.95 -6.72 14.31
CA THR A 70 2.12 -7.43 14.84
C THR A 70 2.52 -8.55 13.90
N TYR A 71 3.70 -9.14 14.12
CA TYR A 71 4.14 -10.29 13.32
C TYR A 71 3.11 -11.43 13.27
N ASP A 72 2.54 -11.81 14.41
CA ASP A 72 1.59 -12.93 14.49
C ASP A 72 0.29 -12.63 13.74
N ASP A 73 -0.21 -11.40 13.82
CA ASP A 73 -1.38 -10.95 13.10
C ASP A 73 -1.12 -10.88 11.59
N VAL A 74 0.04 -10.34 11.20
CA VAL A 74 0.47 -10.26 9.79
C VAL A 74 0.68 -11.65 9.19
N LEU A 75 1.28 -12.59 9.93
CA LEU A 75 1.42 -13.98 9.48
C LEU A 75 0.03 -14.60 9.21
N ARG A 76 -0.94 -14.38 10.10
CA ARG A 76 -2.32 -14.83 9.90
C ARG A 76 -2.93 -14.20 8.63
N THR A 77 -2.76 -12.90 8.43
CA THR A 77 -3.27 -12.17 7.28
C THR A 77 -2.66 -12.67 5.97
N ILE A 78 -1.34 -12.83 5.91
CA ILE A 78 -0.63 -13.37 4.74
C ILE A 78 -1.09 -14.81 4.44
N THR A 79 -1.25 -15.65 5.47
CA THR A 79 -1.72 -17.02 5.29
C THR A 79 -3.11 -17.06 4.65
N ARG A 80 -4.04 -16.18 5.06
CA ARG A 80 -5.38 -16.05 4.46
C ARG A 80 -5.28 -15.58 3.00
N ALA A 81 -4.44 -14.59 2.71
CA ALA A 81 -4.24 -14.07 1.36
C ALA A 81 -3.72 -15.14 0.41
N HIS A 82 -2.66 -15.86 0.78
CA HIS A 82 -2.11 -16.95 -0.02
C HIS A 82 -3.12 -18.10 -0.20
N ALA A 83 -3.88 -18.45 0.84
CA ALA A 83 -4.94 -19.46 0.75
C ALA A 83 -6.06 -19.04 -0.23
N ALA A 84 -6.33 -17.74 -0.36
CA ALA A 84 -7.26 -17.20 -1.37
C ALA A 84 -6.63 -17.07 -2.77
N GLY A 85 -5.33 -17.33 -2.94
CA GLY A 85 -4.61 -17.19 -4.20
C GLY A 85 -4.25 -15.76 -4.57
N LEU A 86 -4.06 -14.89 -3.56
CA LEU A 86 -3.57 -13.53 -3.72
C LEU A 86 -2.06 -13.49 -3.53
N GLN A 87 -1.36 -12.62 -4.26
CA GLN A 87 -0.01 -12.22 -3.95
C GLN A 87 -0.01 -11.24 -2.77
N VAL A 88 1.15 -11.08 -2.13
CA VAL A 88 1.28 -10.26 -0.92
C VAL A 88 2.30 -9.15 -1.12
N LEU A 89 1.90 -7.93 -0.77
CA LEU A 89 2.75 -6.78 -0.53
C LEU A 89 2.84 -6.57 0.99
N LEU A 90 3.99 -6.84 1.58
CA LEU A 90 4.27 -6.60 2.99
C LEU A 90 4.84 -5.19 3.19
N ASP A 91 4.14 -4.36 3.94
CA ASP A 91 4.51 -2.98 4.23
C ASP A 91 5.14 -2.86 5.62
N PHE A 92 6.45 -2.64 5.67
CA PHE A 92 7.17 -2.36 6.91
C PHE A 92 7.04 -0.88 7.27
N HIS A 93 6.30 -0.57 8.34
CA HIS A 93 6.25 0.80 8.86
C HIS A 93 7.52 1.22 9.61
N TYR A 94 8.32 0.29 10.12
CA TYR A 94 9.48 0.56 10.97
C TYR A 94 9.17 1.50 12.14
N ALA A 95 8.06 1.27 12.77
CA ALA A 95 7.52 2.05 13.88
C ALA A 95 6.68 1.15 14.79
N ASP A 96 6.42 1.60 16.00
CA ASP A 96 5.51 0.92 16.94
C ASP A 96 4.07 1.47 16.83
N ASP A 97 3.86 2.43 15.93
CA ASP A 97 2.62 3.15 15.70
C ASP A 97 2.58 3.67 14.25
N TRP A 98 1.54 4.42 13.91
CA TRP A 98 1.38 5.04 12.59
C TRP A 98 2.55 5.95 12.23
N VAL A 99 3.05 5.75 11.02
CA VAL A 99 3.94 6.64 10.30
C VAL A 99 3.35 6.94 8.92
N ASP A 100 3.54 8.16 8.47
CA ASP A 100 2.95 8.69 7.24
C ASP A 100 3.81 9.84 6.66
N GLY A 101 3.30 10.53 5.66
CA GLY A 101 3.94 11.68 5.04
C GLY A 101 4.15 12.90 5.96
N GLU A 102 3.59 12.90 7.18
CA GLU A 102 3.75 13.97 8.17
C GLU A 102 4.89 13.67 9.17
N LYS A 103 5.06 12.40 9.56
CA LYS A 103 6.04 11.99 10.58
C LYS A 103 6.49 10.55 10.40
N GLN A 104 7.75 10.29 10.78
CA GLN A 104 8.39 8.98 10.75
C GLN A 104 8.99 8.64 12.12
N THR A 105 8.14 8.49 13.15
CA THR A 105 8.59 8.18 14.52
C THR A 105 9.24 6.79 14.55
N PRO A 106 10.53 6.68 14.96
CA PRO A 106 11.19 5.37 15.03
C PRO A 106 10.60 4.49 16.13
N PRO A 107 10.79 3.17 16.07
CA PRO A 107 10.51 2.29 17.21
C PRO A 107 11.20 2.77 18.47
N ALA A 108 10.54 2.64 19.62
CA ALA A 108 11.09 3.07 20.90
C ALA A 108 12.47 2.44 21.20
N ALA A 109 12.63 1.18 20.81
CA ALA A 109 13.90 0.45 20.96
C ALA A 109 15.07 1.02 20.13
N TRP A 110 14.76 1.78 19.04
CA TRP A 110 15.78 2.31 18.12
C TRP A 110 15.97 3.83 18.25
N ALA A 111 15.12 4.51 19.01
CA ALA A 111 15.03 5.97 19.05
C ALA A 111 16.33 6.66 19.51
N LEU A 112 17.11 6.02 20.37
CA LEU A 112 18.38 6.57 20.91
C LEU A 112 19.64 6.04 20.20
N MET A 113 19.48 5.21 19.16
CA MET A 113 20.61 4.70 18.39
C MET A 113 21.13 5.77 17.42
N ASP A 114 22.44 5.73 17.15
CA ASP A 114 23.01 6.48 16.04
C ASP A 114 22.57 5.90 14.68
N THR A 115 22.89 6.57 13.60
CA THR A 115 22.50 6.15 12.24
C THR A 115 22.96 4.73 11.92
N ALA A 116 24.17 4.35 12.29
CA ALA A 116 24.70 3.00 12.04
C ALA A 116 23.96 1.95 12.87
N GLY A 117 23.61 2.28 14.10
CA GLY A 117 22.79 1.43 14.98
C GLY A 117 21.39 1.23 14.42
N GLN A 118 20.73 2.31 14.01
CA GLN A 118 19.40 2.25 13.38
C GLN A 118 19.41 1.47 12.07
N ALA A 119 20.42 1.65 11.22
CA ALA A 119 20.55 0.89 9.97
C ALA A 119 20.69 -0.60 10.22
N ARG A 120 21.53 -1.02 11.20
CA ARG A 120 21.65 -2.43 11.59
C ARG A 120 20.34 -2.97 12.14
N ALA A 121 19.70 -2.24 13.07
CA ALA A 121 18.43 -2.67 13.67
C ALA A 121 17.33 -2.87 12.61
N LEU A 122 17.22 -1.94 11.66
CA LEU A 122 16.27 -2.00 10.54
C LEU A 122 16.57 -3.20 9.63
N HIS A 123 17.83 -3.39 9.24
CA HIS A 123 18.27 -4.52 8.44
C HIS A 123 17.95 -5.86 9.13
N ASP A 124 18.37 -6.01 10.38
CA ASP A 124 18.23 -7.26 11.11
C ASP A 124 16.77 -7.59 11.43
N TYR A 125 15.96 -6.58 11.71
CA TYR A 125 14.51 -6.73 11.87
C TYR A 125 13.85 -7.20 10.58
N THR A 126 14.10 -6.52 9.45
CA THR A 126 13.57 -6.88 8.14
C THR A 126 13.95 -8.31 7.79
N ARG A 127 15.23 -8.65 7.94
CA ARG A 127 15.74 -9.99 7.68
C ARG A 127 15.08 -11.05 8.57
N SER A 128 14.99 -10.81 9.89
CA SER A 128 14.37 -11.71 10.85
C SER A 128 12.90 -11.99 10.53
N VAL A 129 12.13 -10.96 10.15
CA VAL A 129 10.72 -11.12 9.76
C VAL A 129 10.61 -11.98 8.51
N LEU A 130 11.40 -11.69 7.47
CA LEU A 130 11.35 -12.44 6.22
C LEU A 130 11.81 -13.90 6.41
N ASP A 131 12.84 -14.16 7.23
CA ASP A 131 13.27 -15.51 7.54
C ASP A 131 12.20 -16.32 8.29
N LYS A 132 11.47 -15.68 9.22
CA LYS A 132 10.35 -16.31 9.93
C LYS A 132 9.17 -16.58 8.99
N LEU A 133 8.85 -15.66 8.08
CA LEU A 133 7.82 -15.86 7.05
C LEU A 133 8.21 -16.98 6.08
N ALA A 134 9.48 -17.06 5.71
CA ALA A 134 10.00 -18.17 4.89
C ALA A 134 9.84 -19.52 5.60
N ALA A 135 10.20 -19.61 6.88
CA ALA A 135 10.02 -20.82 7.68
C ALA A 135 8.56 -21.26 7.79
N ALA A 136 7.62 -20.31 7.74
CA ALA A 136 6.19 -20.58 7.69
C ALA A 136 5.65 -20.85 6.27
N GLY A 137 6.48 -20.78 5.22
CA GLY A 137 6.05 -20.89 3.82
C GLY A 137 5.22 -19.69 3.32
N GLN A 138 5.38 -18.52 3.95
CA GLN A 138 4.54 -17.34 3.75
C GLN A 138 5.35 -16.10 3.30
N LEU A 139 6.43 -16.27 2.54
CA LEU A 139 7.18 -15.14 1.98
C LEU A 139 6.29 -14.28 1.08
N PRO A 140 6.33 -12.94 1.19
CA PRO A 140 5.64 -12.04 0.29
C PRO A 140 6.29 -11.99 -1.11
N GLU A 141 5.56 -11.51 -2.10
CA GLU A 141 6.05 -11.22 -3.46
C GLU A 141 6.67 -9.84 -3.57
N VAL A 142 6.19 -8.89 -2.75
CA VAL A 142 6.69 -7.52 -2.72
C VAL A 142 6.89 -7.09 -1.26
N VAL A 143 7.96 -6.36 -0.99
CA VAL A 143 8.22 -5.74 0.31
C VAL A 143 8.35 -4.24 0.13
N GLN A 144 7.54 -3.50 0.87
CA GLN A 144 7.62 -2.05 0.98
C GLN A 144 8.55 -1.68 2.14
N VAL A 145 9.63 -0.96 1.81
CA VAL A 145 10.65 -0.51 2.78
C VAL A 145 10.28 0.89 3.27
N GLY A 146 9.51 0.95 4.34
CA GLY A 146 8.95 2.16 4.93
C GLY A 146 7.62 2.58 4.30
N ASN A 147 6.76 3.23 5.08
CA ASN A 147 5.47 3.76 4.65
C ASN A 147 5.55 5.27 4.50
N GLU A 148 5.17 5.80 3.31
CA GLU A 148 5.11 7.25 3.02
C GLU A 148 6.34 8.02 3.53
N THR A 149 7.51 7.61 3.10
CA THR A 149 8.80 8.12 3.58
C THR A 149 9.16 9.51 3.03
N ASN A 150 8.17 10.37 2.78
CA ASN A 150 8.35 11.76 2.36
C ASN A 150 9.28 12.54 3.28
N PRO A 151 9.12 12.46 4.64
CA PRO A 151 10.17 12.84 5.59
C PRO A 151 11.28 11.78 5.59
N ALA A 152 12.37 12.05 6.29
CA ALA A 152 13.41 11.04 6.46
C ALA A 152 12.92 9.85 7.27
N LEU A 153 13.22 8.64 6.82
CA LEU A 153 12.92 7.39 7.52
C LEU A 153 13.50 7.41 8.95
N LEU A 154 12.79 6.87 9.93
CA LEU A 154 13.18 6.76 11.34
C LEU A 154 13.52 8.13 11.99
N GLY A 155 12.61 9.08 11.93
CA GLY A 155 12.74 10.34 12.69
C GLY A 155 12.42 11.60 11.89
N GLY A 156 12.12 11.51 10.61
CA GLY A 156 11.71 12.66 9.81
C GLY A 156 10.33 13.19 10.18
N ALA A 157 10.14 14.48 9.95
CA ALA A 157 8.85 15.15 10.06
C ALA A 157 8.65 16.10 8.88
N LYS A 158 7.39 16.34 8.52
CA LYS A 158 7.02 17.24 7.42
C LYS A 158 7.65 18.63 7.58
N GLY A 159 8.17 19.14 6.48
CA GLY A 159 8.80 20.46 6.44
C GLY A 159 10.21 20.52 7.01
N GLN A 160 10.74 19.41 7.53
CA GLN A 160 12.15 19.33 7.93
C GLN A 160 13.03 18.91 6.74
N PRO A 161 14.23 19.46 6.60
CA PRO A 161 15.18 19.00 5.60
C PRO A 161 15.54 17.53 5.81
N ILE A 162 15.69 16.79 4.72
CA ILE A 162 16.17 15.40 4.76
C ILE A 162 17.70 15.41 4.78
N ASP A 163 18.30 14.79 5.79
CA ASP A 163 19.71 14.38 5.74
C ASP A 163 19.81 13.14 4.83
N TRP A 164 20.11 13.38 3.57
CA TRP A 164 20.17 12.33 2.56
C TRP A 164 21.28 11.31 2.78
N ALA A 165 22.40 11.69 3.41
CA ALA A 165 23.46 10.74 3.75
C ALA A 165 22.94 9.69 4.76
N ARG A 166 22.23 10.17 5.80
CA ARG A 166 21.55 9.30 6.76
C ARG A 166 20.41 8.52 6.12
N ASN A 167 19.52 9.19 5.39
CA ASN A 167 18.30 8.56 4.86
C ASN A 167 18.63 7.45 3.85
N ALA A 168 19.61 7.66 2.97
CA ALA A 168 20.11 6.66 2.05
C ALA A 168 20.72 5.45 2.77
N THR A 169 21.46 5.68 3.87
CA THR A 169 22.02 4.60 4.70
C THR A 169 20.89 3.69 5.23
N LEU A 170 19.79 4.28 5.72
CA LEU A 170 18.67 3.53 6.28
C LEU A 170 17.88 2.79 5.19
N LEU A 171 17.54 3.48 4.10
CA LEU A 171 16.81 2.87 2.97
C LEU A 171 17.59 1.69 2.37
N ASN A 172 18.88 1.89 2.11
CA ASN A 172 19.73 0.84 1.55
C ASN A 172 19.91 -0.34 2.50
N ALA A 173 19.87 -0.13 3.82
CA ALA A 173 19.89 -1.23 4.79
C ALA A 173 18.63 -2.11 4.68
N GLY A 174 17.45 -1.51 4.56
CA GLY A 174 16.19 -2.24 4.34
C GLY A 174 16.18 -2.97 3.00
N ILE A 175 16.57 -2.30 1.94
CA ILE A 175 16.70 -2.88 0.59
C ILE A 175 17.63 -4.10 0.61
N SER A 176 18.82 -3.96 1.20
CA SER A 176 19.79 -5.06 1.31
C SER A 176 19.21 -6.27 2.04
N ALA A 177 18.52 -6.04 3.16
CA ALA A 177 17.90 -7.11 3.92
C ALA A 177 16.87 -7.90 3.08
N VAL A 178 16.06 -7.21 2.26
CA VAL A 178 15.11 -7.87 1.34
C VAL A 178 15.83 -8.67 0.26
N ARG A 179 16.85 -8.09 -0.36
CA ARG A 179 17.67 -8.79 -1.39
C ARG A 179 18.37 -10.03 -0.83
N GLU A 180 18.90 -9.92 0.37
CA GLU A 180 19.54 -11.05 1.07
C GLU A 180 18.53 -12.16 1.39
N ALA A 181 17.34 -11.82 1.89
CA ALA A 181 16.27 -12.78 2.14
C ALA A 181 15.80 -13.46 0.85
N SER A 182 15.57 -12.69 -0.21
CA SER A 182 15.20 -13.19 -1.54
C SER A 182 16.22 -14.22 -2.04
N LYS A 183 17.51 -13.89 -1.96
CA LYS A 183 18.61 -14.79 -2.35
C LYS A 183 18.68 -16.02 -1.47
N ALA A 184 18.59 -15.87 -0.15
CA ALA A 184 18.74 -16.97 0.80
C ALA A 184 17.63 -18.02 0.67
N HIS A 185 16.42 -17.58 0.36
CA HIS A 185 15.24 -18.45 0.24
C HIS A 185 14.90 -18.84 -1.20
N GLY A 186 15.66 -18.35 -2.20
CA GLY A 186 15.46 -18.66 -3.61
C GLY A 186 14.13 -18.21 -4.19
N LYS A 187 13.45 -17.24 -3.55
CA LYS A 187 12.20 -16.65 -4.02
C LYS A 187 12.43 -15.18 -4.38
N PRO A 188 12.16 -14.75 -5.62
CA PRO A 188 12.23 -13.34 -5.99
C PRO A 188 11.26 -12.52 -5.13
N ILE A 189 11.77 -11.43 -4.53
CA ILE A 189 10.97 -10.46 -3.77
C ILE A 189 11.29 -9.09 -4.35
N SER A 190 10.26 -8.40 -4.87
CA SER A 190 10.39 -7.04 -5.35
C SER A 190 10.45 -6.06 -4.18
N VAL A 191 11.29 -5.02 -4.31
CA VAL A 191 11.42 -3.95 -3.33
C VAL A 191 10.64 -2.73 -3.78
N MET A 192 9.76 -2.22 -2.92
CA MET A 192 9.02 -0.99 -3.14
C MET A 192 9.50 0.12 -2.19
N LEU A 193 9.64 1.34 -2.72
CA LEU A 193 9.74 2.57 -1.95
C LEU A 193 8.44 3.37 -2.12
N HIS A 194 7.92 3.95 -1.04
CA HIS A 194 6.58 4.53 -1.00
C HIS A 194 6.58 5.99 -0.56
N ILE A 195 5.96 6.83 -1.38
CA ILE A 195 5.85 8.28 -1.20
C ILE A 195 4.39 8.73 -1.24
N ALA A 196 3.98 9.54 -0.26
CA ALA A 196 2.67 10.17 -0.24
C ALA A 196 2.60 11.33 -1.22
N GLN A 197 1.51 11.39 -1.95
CA GLN A 197 1.10 12.39 -2.92
C GLN A 197 2.01 12.50 -4.16
N PRO A 198 1.42 12.50 -5.36
CA PRO A 198 2.16 12.51 -6.64
C PRO A 198 3.16 13.66 -6.76
N GLU A 199 2.80 14.84 -6.24
CA GLU A 199 3.64 16.04 -6.31
C GLU A 199 4.99 15.92 -5.61
N ASN A 200 5.14 14.97 -4.70
CA ASN A 200 6.37 14.74 -3.95
C ASN A 200 7.28 13.69 -4.60
N VAL A 201 6.75 12.88 -5.52
CA VAL A 201 7.44 11.70 -6.07
C VAL A 201 8.74 12.07 -6.78
N ILE A 202 8.66 12.94 -7.79
CA ILE A 202 9.83 13.25 -8.62
C ILE A 202 10.94 13.94 -7.83
N PRO A 203 10.68 15.00 -7.03
CA PRO A 203 11.75 15.62 -6.21
C PRO A 203 12.40 14.63 -5.24
N TRP A 204 11.59 13.81 -4.56
CA TRP A 204 12.10 12.85 -3.59
C TRP A 204 12.98 11.77 -4.24
N PHE A 205 12.55 11.20 -5.37
CA PHE A 205 13.33 10.16 -6.07
C PHE A 205 14.56 10.73 -6.78
N ASP A 206 14.55 12.00 -7.23
CA ASP A 206 15.75 12.66 -7.75
C ASP A 206 16.83 12.76 -6.65
N ASP A 207 16.45 13.22 -5.44
CA ASP A 207 17.35 13.33 -4.31
C ASP A 207 17.82 11.95 -3.80
N ALA A 208 16.91 10.97 -3.71
CA ALA A 208 17.23 9.59 -3.32
C ALA A 208 18.24 8.95 -4.30
N THR A 209 18.04 9.16 -5.60
CA THR A 209 18.96 8.68 -6.66
C THR A 209 20.33 9.35 -6.52
N ALA A 210 20.38 10.66 -6.32
CA ALA A 210 21.62 11.41 -6.11
C ALA A 210 22.36 10.94 -4.84
N ALA A 211 21.64 10.49 -3.83
CA ALA A 211 22.19 9.93 -2.59
C ALA A 211 22.56 8.43 -2.69
N GLY A 212 22.37 7.79 -3.84
CA GLY A 212 22.75 6.39 -4.06
C GLY A 212 21.71 5.35 -3.64
N VAL A 213 20.43 5.71 -3.56
CA VAL A 213 19.31 4.76 -3.39
C VAL A 213 18.85 4.32 -4.77
N LEU A 214 19.30 3.16 -5.25
CA LEU A 214 19.16 2.73 -6.65
C LEU A 214 18.53 1.35 -6.81
N ASP A 215 18.64 0.46 -5.81
CA ASP A 215 18.26 -0.96 -5.92
C ASP A 215 16.82 -1.19 -5.43
N TYR A 216 15.85 -0.61 -6.13
CA TYR A 216 14.43 -0.87 -5.90
C TYR A 216 13.73 -1.18 -7.24
N ASP A 217 12.61 -1.90 -7.18
CA ASP A 217 11.85 -2.37 -8.34
C ASP A 217 10.59 -1.57 -8.60
N VAL A 218 9.98 -1.01 -7.53
CA VAL A 218 8.67 -0.38 -7.58
C VAL A 218 8.66 0.97 -6.85
N ILE A 219 8.08 1.96 -7.49
CA ILE A 219 7.71 3.24 -6.88
C ILE A 219 6.23 3.15 -6.50
N GLY A 220 5.93 3.19 -5.19
CA GLY A 220 4.59 3.27 -4.64
C GLY A 220 4.18 4.72 -4.39
N ILE A 221 2.94 5.06 -4.73
CA ILE A 221 2.38 6.41 -4.58
C ILE A 221 1.07 6.31 -3.81
N SER A 222 0.89 7.04 -2.70
CA SER A 222 -0.44 7.32 -2.17
C SER A 222 -1.09 8.44 -2.99
N TYR A 223 -2.30 8.19 -3.48
CA TYR A 223 -3.11 9.20 -4.13
C TYR A 223 -4.49 9.30 -3.51
N TYR A 224 -4.71 10.39 -2.81
CA TYR A 224 -6.01 10.77 -2.27
C TYR A 224 -6.35 12.17 -2.75
N SER A 225 -7.53 12.34 -3.38
CA SER A 225 -7.98 13.64 -3.90
C SER A 225 -8.04 14.75 -2.85
N LYS A 226 -8.27 14.38 -1.59
CA LYS A 226 -8.32 15.32 -0.47
C LYS A 226 -6.98 16.00 -0.18
N TRP A 227 -5.89 15.27 -0.31
CA TRP A 227 -4.56 15.71 0.13
C TRP A 227 -3.59 15.99 -1.02
N SER A 228 -3.93 15.60 -2.26
CA SER A 228 -3.15 15.93 -3.45
C SER A 228 -3.70 17.18 -4.13
N ARG A 229 -2.79 18.00 -4.64
CA ARG A 229 -3.15 19.12 -5.51
C ARG A 229 -3.32 18.71 -6.98
N TYR A 230 -3.07 17.44 -7.31
CA TYR A 230 -3.20 16.92 -8.66
C TYR A 230 -4.50 16.14 -8.81
N ASP A 231 -5.14 16.33 -9.97
CA ASP A 231 -6.18 15.45 -10.47
C ASP A 231 -5.60 14.19 -11.12
N LEU A 232 -6.45 13.35 -11.70
CA LEU A 232 -6.00 12.13 -12.38
C LEU A 232 -5.04 12.41 -13.54
N ALA A 233 -5.20 13.52 -14.26
CA ALA A 233 -4.30 13.89 -15.35
C ALA A 233 -2.91 14.29 -14.81
N GLY A 234 -2.87 15.01 -13.68
CA GLY A 234 -1.63 15.34 -12.97
C GLY A 234 -0.93 14.10 -12.46
N LEU A 235 -1.66 13.17 -11.83
CA LEU A 235 -1.16 11.86 -11.41
C LEU A 235 -0.54 11.09 -12.60
N GLY A 236 -1.26 11.01 -13.73
CA GLY A 236 -0.77 10.31 -14.92
C GLY A 236 0.57 10.86 -15.43
N LYS A 237 0.75 12.20 -15.42
CA LYS A 237 2.04 12.81 -15.79
C LYS A 237 3.18 12.43 -14.85
N VAL A 238 2.91 12.31 -13.56
CA VAL A 238 3.92 11.87 -12.57
C VAL A 238 4.28 10.41 -12.82
N ILE A 239 3.31 9.54 -13.02
CA ILE A 239 3.53 8.11 -13.31
C ILE A 239 4.40 7.95 -14.57
N ASP A 240 4.03 8.59 -15.69
CA ASP A 240 4.78 8.54 -16.94
C ASP A 240 6.21 9.08 -16.78
N THR A 241 6.39 10.16 -16.01
CA THR A 241 7.70 10.72 -15.74
C THR A 241 8.55 9.78 -14.86
N ALA A 242 7.98 9.24 -13.78
CA ALA A 242 8.68 8.35 -12.87
C ALA A 242 9.09 7.04 -13.57
N HIS A 243 8.17 6.43 -14.32
CA HIS A 243 8.43 5.21 -15.08
C HIS A 243 9.60 5.40 -16.07
N ARG A 244 9.60 6.49 -16.85
CA ARG A 244 10.68 6.75 -17.83
C ARG A 244 11.99 7.17 -17.19
N ARG A 245 11.94 7.94 -16.10
CA ARG A 245 13.14 8.50 -15.49
C ARG A 245 13.92 7.48 -14.68
N TYR A 246 13.21 6.66 -13.89
CA TYR A 246 13.85 5.72 -12.97
C TYR A 246 13.83 4.27 -13.46
N GLY A 247 13.08 3.94 -14.51
CA GLY A 247 12.99 2.59 -15.05
C GLY A 247 12.31 1.57 -14.14
N ALA A 248 11.70 2.04 -13.02
CA ALA A 248 10.98 1.21 -12.08
C ALA A 248 9.51 1.03 -12.49
N GLN A 249 8.85 0.00 -11.96
CA GLN A 249 7.40 -0.10 -12.00
C GLN A 249 6.80 1.03 -11.15
N VAL A 250 5.62 1.53 -11.51
CA VAL A 250 4.95 2.60 -10.75
C VAL A 250 3.53 2.15 -10.40
N TRP A 251 3.24 2.13 -9.09
CA TRP A 251 1.94 1.73 -8.57
C TRP A 251 1.30 2.87 -7.76
N VAL A 252 -0.01 3.02 -7.87
CA VAL A 252 -0.79 3.71 -6.84
C VAL A 252 -1.05 2.68 -5.74
N VAL A 253 -0.24 2.72 -4.68
CA VAL A 253 -0.23 1.69 -3.62
C VAL A 253 -1.20 2.01 -2.50
N GLU A 254 -1.71 3.24 -2.47
CA GLU A 254 -2.81 3.65 -1.61
C GLU A 254 -3.73 4.63 -2.33
N THR A 255 -5.02 4.37 -2.25
CA THR A 255 -6.10 5.27 -2.67
C THR A 255 -7.40 4.88 -1.98
N ALA A 256 -8.33 5.81 -1.88
CA ALA A 256 -9.72 5.53 -1.50
C ALA A 256 -10.63 6.64 -2.03
N TYR A 257 -11.94 6.37 -2.03
CA TYR A 257 -12.96 7.33 -2.43
C TYR A 257 -14.25 7.08 -1.65
N ALA A 258 -14.89 8.14 -1.14
CA ALA A 258 -16.13 8.01 -0.39
C ALA A 258 -17.30 7.58 -1.29
N PHE A 259 -18.13 6.65 -0.79
CA PHE A 259 -19.36 6.22 -1.47
C PHE A 259 -20.62 6.82 -0.86
N THR A 260 -20.52 7.43 0.31
CA THR A 260 -21.61 8.14 1.00
C THR A 260 -21.04 9.25 1.89
N ASP A 261 -21.88 10.23 2.24
CA ASP A 261 -21.61 11.19 3.31
C ASP A 261 -22.35 10.81 4.62
N ASP A 262 -23.09 9.71 4.63
CA ASP A 262 -23.77 9.20 5.83
C ASP A 262 -22.76 8.65 6.83
N HIS A 263 -23.16 8.56 8.09
CA HIS A 263 -22.39 8.05 9.21
C HIS A 263 -23.11 6.88 9.86
N ALA A 264 -22.42 5.76 10.04
CA ALA A 264 -22.92 4.62 10.81
C ALA A 264 -22.50 4.65 12.28
N ASP A 265 -21.56 5.51 12.63
CA ASP A 265 -21.07 5.70 14.00
C ASP A 265 -20.72 7.18 14.30
N ASP A 266 -20.18 7.45 15.50
CA ASP A 266 -19.85 8.82 15.95
C ASP A 266 -18.44 9.27 15.52
N SER A 267 -17.67 8.45 14.80
CA SER A 267 -16.35 8.83 14.28
C SER A 267 -16.48 9.83 13.13
N THR A 268 -15.61 10.82 13.12
CA THR A 268 -15.58 11.77 12.00
C THR A 268 -14.96 11.12 10.77
N ASN A 269 -15.72 11.02 9.70
CA ASN A 269 -15.25 10.52 8.41
C ASN A 269 -14.18 11.45 7.81
N LEU A 270 -13.06 10.87 7.38
CA LEU A 270 -11.94 11.62 6.81
C LEU A 270 -12.14 12.00 5.36
N LEU A 271 -12.94 11.24 4.59
CA LEU A 271 -13.29 11.53 3.21
C LEU A 271 -14.79 11.83 3.10
N GLY A 272 -15.19 12.58 2.08
CA GLY A 272 -16.58 12.93 1.85
C GLY A 272 -16.71 13.88 0.66
N SER A 273 -17.83 14.59 0.57
CA SER A 273 -18.09 15.55 -0.51
C SER A 273 -17.07 16.69 -0.59
N ASP A 274 -16.38 17.00 0.52
CA ASP A 274 -15.30 17.99 0.59
C ASP A 274 -14.02 17.57 -0.15
N SER A 275 -13.91 16.28 -0.46
CA SER A 275 -12.77 15.67 -1.15
C SER A 275 -13.14 15.09 -2.52
N ALA A 276 -14.41 15.23 -2.94
CA ALA A 276 -14.88 14.69 -4.20
C ALA A 276 -14.30 15.44 -5.40
N LEU A 277 -13.88 14.69 -6.41
CA LEU A 277 -13.43 15.25 -7.69
C LEU A 277 -14.63 15.55 -8.61
N PRO A 278 -14.55 16.58 -9.45
CA PRO A 278 -15.57 16.83 -10.46
C PRO A 278 -15.81 15.61 -11.35
N GLY A 279 -17.07 15.22 -11.51
CA GLY A 279 -17.48 14.06 -12.31
C GLY A 279 -17.53 12.73 -11.56
N TYR A 280 -17.18 12.73 -10.27
CA TYR A 280 -17.23 11.55 -9.38
C TYR A 280 -18.03 11.89 -8.13
N PRO A 281 -19.38 11.83 -8.19
CA PRO A 281 -20.22 12.12 -7.01
C PRO A 281 -19.96 11.10 -5.91
N VAL A 282 -20.09 11.54 -4.64
CA VAL A 282 -20.04 10.64 -3.47
C VAL A 282 -21.25 9.72 -3.54
N SER A 283 -21.02 8.53 -4.06
CA SER A 283 -22.02 7.48 -4.25
C SER A 283 -21.30 6.17 -4.62
N PRO A 284 -21.93 4.98 -4.44
CA PRO A 284 -21.33 3.71 -4.86
C PRO A 284 -20.93 3.68 -6.34
N LYS A 285 -21.71 4.32 -7.21
CA LYS A 285 -21.36 4.44 -8.64
C LYS A 285 -20.20 5.42 -8.90
N GLY A 286 -20.14 6.50 -8.14
CA GLY A 286 -19.05 7.47 -8.24
C GLY A 286 -17.73 6.88 -7.76
N GLN A 287 -17.75 6.11 -6.68
CA GLN A 287 -16.60 5.36 -6.16
C GLN A 287 -16.08 4.37 -7.21
N LEU A 288 -16.95 3.54 -7.80
CA LEU A 288 -16.59 2.61 -8.87
C LEU A 288 -15.98 3.34 -10.06
N LYS A 289 -16.64 4.39 -10.55
CA LYS A 289 -16.15 5.17 -11.68
C LYS A 289 -14.78 5.79 -11.41
N PHE A 290 -14.56 6.32 -10.21
CA PHE A 290 -13.27 6.88 -9.82
C PHE A 290 -12.17 5.81 -9.90
N LEU A 291 -12.40 4.61 -9.35
CA LEU A 291 -11.42 3.53 -9.35
C LEU A 291 -11.13 3.02 -10.78
N GLU A 292 -12.15 2.93 -11.61
CA GLU A 292 -11.98 2.57 -13.03
C GLU A 292 -11.12 3.60 -13.78
N ASP A 293 -11.42 4.87 -13.63
CA ASP A 293 -10.71 5.94 -14.35
C ASP A 293 -9.30 6.15 -13.77
N LEU A 294 -9.11 6.00 -12.46
CA LEU A 294 -7.81 5.99 -11.83
C LEU A 294 -6.93 4.86 -12.40
N THR A 295 -7.47 3.63 -12.42
CA THR A 295 -6.73 2.48 -12.93
C THR A 295 -6.38 2.63 -14.39
N GLN A 296 -7.33 3.12 -15.21
CA GLN A 296 -7.04 3.40 -16.62
C GLN A 296 -5.97 4.49 -16.77
N THR A 297 -5.98 5.51 -15.91
CA THR A 297 -4.94 6.56 -15.90
C THR A 297 -3.57 5.96 -15.55
N VAL A 298 -3.50 5.08 -14.58
CA VAL A 298 -2.26 4.36 -14.23
C VAL A 298 -1.73 3.59 -15.44
N VAL A 299 -2.58 2.78 -16.07
CA VAL A 299 -2.20 1.94 -17.22
C VAL A 299 -1.81 2.77 -18.45
N ASP A 300 -2.55 3.84 -18.78
CA ASP A 300 -2.26 4.72 -19.90
C ASP A 300 -0.92 5.44 -19.79
N ASN A 301 -0.38 5.55 -18.58
CA ASN A 301 0.87 6.25 -18.29
C ASN A 301 2.03 5.32 -17.87
N GLY A 302 1.89 4.00 -18.14
CA GLY A 302 2.96 3.02 -17.93
C GLY A 302 3.07 2.50 -16.49
N GLY A 303 2.15 2.85 -15.61
CA GLY A 303 2.01 2.22 -14.30
C GLY A 303 1.30 0.86 -14.41
N ASN A 304 1.48 0.01 -13.41
CA ASN A 304 0.96 -1.36 -13.44
C ASN A 304 0.48 -1.88 -12.08
N GLY A 305 0.05 -1.00 -11.18
CA GLY A 305 -0.54 -1.42 -9.91
C GLY A 305 -1.48 -0.37 -9.32
N VAL A 306 -2.61 -0.83 -8.76
CA VAL A 306 -3.54 -0.02 -7.95
C VAL A 306 -4.00 -0.84 -6.76
N VAL A 307 -3.80 -0.30 -5.55
CA VAL A 307 -4.20 -0.91 -4.28
C VAL A 307 -5.12 0.02 -3.53
N TYR A 308 -6.32 -0.45 -3.21
CA TYR A 308 -7.28 0.28 -2.41
C TYR A 308 -6.90 0.18 -0.92
N TRP A 309 -6.86 1.31 -0.22
CA TRP A 309 -6.50 1.31 1.20
C TRP A 309 -7.72 1.14 2.10
N ALA A 310 -7.61 0.19 3.05
CA ALA A 310 -8.58 -0.09 4.11
C ALA A 310 -10.04 -0.28 3.65
N PRO A 311 -10.31 -1.14 2.63
CA PRO A 311 -11.68 -1.43 2.18
C PRO A 311 -12.53 -2.10 3.26
N ASP A 312 -11.88 -2.68 4.26
CA ASP A 312 -12.40 -3.51 5.34
C ASP A 312 -12.49 -2.79 6.69
N TRP A 313 -12.11 -1.51 6.76
CA TRP A 313 -12.22 -0.73 8.00
C TRP A 313 -13.63 -0.17 8.15
N VAL A 314 -14.56 -1.06 8.45
CA VAL A 314 -15.99 -0.80 8.63
C VAL A 314 -16.29 -0.35 10.07
N SER A 315 -17.48 0.23 10.28
CA SER A 315 -17.94 0.60 11.61
C SER A 315 -18.17 -0.63 12.49
N THR A 316 -17.68 -0.58 13.72
CA THR A 316 -17.90 -1.59 14.75
C THR A 316 -18.05 -0.95 16.12
N LYS A 317 -18.50 -1.72 17.10
CA LYS A 317 -18.61 -1.23 18.49
C LYS A 317 -17.32 -1.31 19.29
N CYS A 318 -16.23 -1.77 18.70
CA CYS A 318 -14.94 -1.81 19.37
C CYS A 318 -14.42 -0.39 19.62
N LYS A 319 -13.89 -0.22 20.82
CA LYS A 319 -13.16 0.99 21.16
C LYS A 319 -11.70 0.78 20.74
N THR A 320 -11.24 1.59 19.81
CA THR A 320 -9.85 1.67 19.41
C THR A 320 -9.15 2.83 20.14
N ARG A 321 -7.86 3.03 19.87
CA ARG A 321 -7.10 4.18 20.36
C ARG A 321 -7.70 5.52 19.90
N TRP A 322 -8.34 5.55 18.73
CA TRP A 322 -8.92 6.76 18.13
C TRP A 322 -10.40 6.95 18.43
N GLY A 323 -11.00 6.11 19.26
CA GLY A 323 -12.41 6.16 19.59
C GLY A 323 -13.15 4.88 19.28
N THR A 324 -14.48 4.96 19.23
CA THR A 324 -15.37 3.87 18.83
C THR A 324 -15.82 4.12 17.40
N GLY A 325 -15.78 3.09 16.55
CA GLY A 325 -16.17 3.20 15.16
C GLY A 325 -14.99 3.36 14.20
N SER A 326 -15.28 3.79 12.98
CA SER A 326 -14.31 3.95 11.90
C SER A 326 -14.43 5.32 11.24
N SER A 327 -13.34 6.08 11.21
CA SER A 327 -13.26 7.32 10.42
C SER A 327 -13.10 7.09 8.90
N TRP A 328 -13.24 5.85 8.46
CA TRP A 328 -13.07 5.42 7.06
C TRP A 328 -14.27 4.64 6.52
N GLU A 329 -15.29 4.40 7.35
CA GLU A 329 -16.44 3.55 7.02
C GLU A 329 -17.12 3.92 5.71
N ASN A 330 -17.25 5.23 5.45
CA ASN A 330 -17.86 5.78 4.25
C ASN A 330 -16.97 5.72 3.00
N ALA A 331 -15.73 5.27 3.15
CA ALA A 331 -14.77 5.03 2.08
C ALA A 331 -14.33 3.56 2.02
N ALA A 332 -14.93 2.68 2.79
CA ALA A 332 -14.72 1.23 2.67
C ALA A 332 -15.25 0.70 1.32
N LEU A 333 -14.94 -0.55 0.99
CA LEU A 333 -15.58 -1.27 -0.13
C LEU A 333 -16.70 -2.22 0.32
N PHE A 334 -17.02 -2.18 1.61
CA PHE A 334 -18.20 -2.82 2.20
C PHE A 334 -19.09 -1.73 2.78
N ASP A 335 -20.39 -1.82 2.55
CA ASP A 335 -21.33 -0.80 3.01
C ASP A 335 -21.33 -0.68 4.55
N GLU A 336 -21.64 0.54 5.03
CA GLU A 336 -21.57 0.89 6.44
C GLU A 336 -22.67 0.25 7.29
N ALA A 337 -23.79 -0.13 6.69
CA ALA A 337 -24.98 -0.62 7.40
C ALA A 337 -24.96 -2.13 7.61
N HIS A 338 -24.53 -2.90 6.61
CA HIS A 338 -24.62 -4.35 6.58
C HIS A 338 -23.28 -5.04 6.27
N HIS A 339 -22.24 -4.29 5.96
CA HIS A 339 -20.93 -4.77 5.50
C HIS A 339 -21.02 -5.67 4.26
N ASN A 340 -21.94 -5.34 3.35
CA ASN A 340 -22.07 -6.05 2.07
C ASN A 340 -21.15 -5.40 1.04
N ALA A 341 -20.48 -6.21 0.22
CA ALA A 341 -19.58 -5.74 -0.83
C ALA A 341 -20.29 -4.74 -1.77
N LEU A 342 -19.65 -3.60 -1.99
CA LEU A 342 -20.15 -2.54 -2.84
C LEU A 342 -19.81 -2.79 -4.32
N PRO A 343 -20.56 -2.21 -5.26
CA PRO A 343 -20.26 -2.30 -6.69
C PRO A 343 -18.85 -1.89 -7.06
N ALA A 344 -18.19 -1.11 -6.19
CA ALA A 344 -16.81 -0.70 -6.40
C ALA A 344 -15.83 -1.88 -6.54
N PHE A 345 -16.11 -3.06 -5.97
CA PHE A 345 -15.28 -4.25 -6.19
C PHE A 345 -15.19 -4.67 -7.67
N ASP A 346 -16.16 -4.31 -8.50
CA ASP A 346 -16.19 -4.69 -9.93
C ASP A 346 -15.04 -4.07 -10.75
N TRP A 347 -14.39 -2.99 -10.24
CA TRP A 347 -13.22 -2.40 -10.89
C TRP A 347 -12.05 -3.39 -11.03
N LEU A 348 -11.96 -4.37 -10.13
CA LEU A 348 -10.90 -5.40 -10.12
C LEU A 348 -11.00 -6.36 -11.30
N GLY A 349 -12.22 -6.68 -11.73
CA GLY A 349 -12.50 -7.62 -12.83
C GLY A 349 -12.48 -6.98 -14.23
N LYS A 350 -12.37 -5.67 -14.30
CA LYS A 350 -12.38 -4.95 -15.58
C LYS A 350 -11.06 -5.14 -16.33
N ALA A 351 -11.14 -5.31 -17.65
CA ALA A 351 -9.97 -5.33 -18.52
C ALA A 351 -9.45 -3.90 -18.76
N TYR A 352 -8.18 -3.67 -18.47
CA TYR A 352 -7.49 -2.40 -18.70
C TYR A 352 -6.38 -2.61 -19.74
N THR A 353 -6.40 -1.82 -20.77
CA THR A 353 -5.35 -1.81 -21.80
C THR A 353 -4.91 -0.36 -22.06
N PRO A 354 -3.61 -0.11 -22.31
CA PRO A 354 -3.14 1.23 -22.65
C PRO A 354 -3.90 1.79 -23.86
N ARG A 355 -4.45 2.99 -23.73
CA ARG A 355 -5.06 3.70 -24.84
C ARG A 355 -3.99 4.45 -25.64
N ALA A 356 -4.12 4.49 -26.94
CA ALA A 356 -3.24 5.31 -27.78
C ALA A 356 -3.32 6.80 -27.35
N LYS A 357 -2.15 7.41 -27.15
CA LYS A 357 -2.03 8.84 -26.82
C LYS A 357 -2.26 9.69 -28.04
#